data_0a0a93f13ba28d4166a653bbc39577b4
#
_entry.id   0a0a93f13ba28d4166a653bbc39577b4
#
_cell.length_a   1.000
_cell.length_b   1.000
_cell.length_c   1.000
_cell.angle_alpha   90.00
_cell.angle_beta   90.00
_cell.angle_gamma   90.00
#
_symmetry.space_group_name_H-M   'P 1'
#
loop_
_entity.id
_entity.type
_entity.pdbx_description
1 polymer ?
#
loop_
_entity_poly.entity_id
_entity_poly.type
_entity_poly.pdbx_seq_one_letter_code
_entity_poly.pdbx_strand_id
1 'polypeptide(L)'
;MSRSRIRPYLGPLLALLIVLALGAGTVSAAKPTAAGGTSAGSTSIDLTTATKTFTVSALTNASDTVICPVGRVVGGGFSQSAYDVHITDSRPQGTHAWRVWADNTGESDRLVTAYAVCMTTES
;
A
#
# COMPACT_ATOMS: atom_id res chain seq x y z
N MET A 1 -47.65 3.49 32.53
CA MET A 1 -46.82 2.47 33.24
C MET A 1 -46.93 1.15 32.47
N SER A 2 -45.96 0.88 31.58
CA SER A 2 -45.91 -0.36 30.81
C SER A 2 -44.68 -1.15 31.22
N ARG A 3 -44.91 -2.26 31.90
CA ARG A 3 -43.86 -3.18 32.36
C ARG A 3 -43.51 -4.11 31.19
N SER A 4 -42.39 -3.91 30.58
CA SER A 4 -41.81 -4.85 29.61
C SER A 4 -41.31 -6.09 30.36
N ARG A 5 -41.92 -7.23 30.11
CA ARG A 5 -41.50 -8.54 30.64
C ARG A 5 -40.37 -9.06 29.74
N ILE A 6 -39.19 -9.13 30.29
CA ILE A 6 -38.06 -9.84 29.71
C ILE A 6 -38.32 -11.34 29.92
N ARG A 7 -38.49 -12.07 28.82
CA ARG A 7 -38.52 -13.52 28.83
C ARG A 7 -37.09 -14.07 28.71
N PRO A 8 -36.64 -14.90 29.63
CA PRO A 8 -35.37 -15.60 29.43
C PRO A 8 -35.60 -16.76 28.46
N TYR A 9 -34.96 -16.71 27.33
CA TYR A 9 -34.84 -17.86 26.44
C TYR A 9 -33.78 -18.80 27.02
N LEU A 10 -34.25 -19.84 27.70
CA LEU A 10 -33.44 -21.02 27.94
C LEU A 10 -33.44 -21.84 26.65
N GLY A 11 -32.39 -21.70 25.85
CA GLY A 11 -32.10 -22.62 24.77
C GLY A 11 -31.42 -23.88 25.33
N PRO A 12 -31.77 -25.06 24.86
CA PRO A 12 -31.14 -26.28 25.33
C PRO A 12 -29.71 -26.37 24.83
N LEU A 13 -28.80 -26.59 25.76
CA LEU A 13 -27.42 -26.97 25.52
C LEU A 13 -27.36 -28.27 24.75
N LEU A 14 -27.20 -28.21 23.45
CA LEU A 14 -26.84 -29.37 22.66
C LEU A 14 -25.35 -29.60 22.86
N ALA A 15 -24.99 -30.51 23.72
CA ALA A 15 -23.64 -30.98 23.89
C ALA A 15 -23.24 -31.76 22.63
N LEU A 16 -22.53 -31.08 21.72
CA LEU A 16 -21.92 -31.72 20.58
C LEU A 16 -20.62 -32.38 21.05
N LEU A 17 -20.69 -33.67 21.31
CA LEU A 17 -19.53 -34.53 21.51
C LEU A 17 -18.78 -34.63 20.21
N ILE A 18 -17.74 -33.78 20.03
CA ILE A 18 -16.77 -33.93 18.97
C ILE A 18 -15.86 -35.07 19.41
N VAL A 19 -16.06 -36.22 18.85
CA VAL A 19 -15.10 -37.34 18.90
C VAL A 19 -13.89 -36.88 18.05
N LEU A 20 -12.87 -36.42 18.71
CA LEU A 20 -11.55 -36.26 18.09
C LEU A 20 -10.99 -37.65 17.78
N ALA A 21 -11.25 -38.15 16.58
CA ALA A 21 -10.45 -39.21 16.02
C ALA A 21 -9.05 -38.69 15.84
N LEU A 22 -8.15 -39.03 16.75
CA LEU A 22 -6.74 -38.90 16.58
C LEU A 22 -6.30 -39.87 15.48
N GLY A 23 -6.54 -39.47 14.24
CA GLY A 23 -5.83 -40.04 13.11
C GLY A 23 -4.40 -39.58 13.21
N ALA A 24 -3.53 -40.41 13.76
CA ALA A 24 -2.10 -40.26 13.60
C ALA A 24 -1.75 -40.52 12.13
N GLY A 25 -2.14 -39.58 11.27
CA GLY A 25 -1.57 -39.48 9.95
C GLY A 25 -0.15 -38.95 10.12
N THR A 26 0.81 -39.85 10.06
CA THR A 26 2.17 -39.44 9.82
C THR A 26 2.18 -38.75 8.46
N VAL A 27 2.07 -37.42 8.47
CA VAL A 27 2.42 -36.63 7.32
C VAL A 27 3.91 -36.76 7.20
N SER A 28 4.37 -37.76 6.45
CA SER A 28 5.72 -37.75 5.93
C SER A 28 5.81 -36.49 5.08
N ALA A 29 6.37 -35.44 5.66
CA ALA A 29 6.86 -34.35 4.87
C ALA A 29 7.92 -34.95 3.97
N ALA A 30 7.52 -35.33 2.77
CA ALA A 30 8.46 -35.65 1.73
C ALA A 30 9.29 -34.37 1.57
N LYS A 31 10.47 -34.38 2.12
CA LYS A 31 11.50 -33.39 1.84
C LYS A 31 11.56 -33.34 0.31
N PRO A 32 11.22 -32.22 -0.35
CA PRO A 32 11.36 -32.17 -1.77
C PRO A 32 12.84 -32.39 -2.05
N THR A 33 13.15 -33.58 -2.51
CA THR A 33 14.44 -33.84 -3.07
C THR A 33 14.46 -32.98 -4.31
N ALA A 34 15.21 -31.90 -4.28
CA ALA A 34 15.49 -31.09 -5.44
C ALA A 34 16.29 -31.98 -6.40
N ALA A 35 15.56 -32.77 -7.17
CA ALA A 35 16.12 -33.52 -8.24
C ALA A 35 16.60 -32.51 -9.27
N GLY A 36 17.96 -32.39 -9.40
CA GLY A 36 18.61 -31.78 -10.55
C GLY A 36 17.95 -30.50 -11.06
N GLY A 37 17.66 -29.57 -10.16
CA GLY A 37 17.00 -28.36 -10.55
C GLY A 37 18.00 -27.36 -11.07
N THR A 38 17.73 -26.81 -12.20
CA THR A 38 17.98 -25.41 -12.45
C THR A 38 17.58 -24.68 -11.17
N SER A 39 18.55 -24.14 -10.42
CA SER A 39 18.23 -23.19 -9.36
C SER A 39 17.41 -22.09 -10.03
N ALA A 40 16.11 -21.98 -9.69
CA ALA A 40 15.34 -20.82 -10.07
C ALA A 40 16.12 -19.64 -9.54
N GLY A 41 16.69 -18.82 -10.44
CA GLY A 41 17.45 -17.65 -10.06
C GLY A 41 16.59 -16.84 -9.12
N SER A 42 17.11 -16.49 -7.95
CA SER A 42 16.39 -15.60 -7.03
C SER A 42 16.27 -14.24 -7.69
N THR A 43 15.06 -13.85 -8.06
CA THR A 43 14.81 -12.48 -8.49
C THR A 43 14.77 -11.61 -7.25
N SER A 44 15.70 -10.68 -7.13
CA SER A 44 15.63 -9.64 -6.09
C SER A 44 14.81 -8.46 -6.58
N ILE A 45 14.03 -7.89 -5.66
CA ILE A 45 13.29 -6.65 -5.89
C ILE A 45 13.94 -5.58 -5.03
N ASP A 46 14.33 -4.48 -5.67
CA ASP A 46 14.85 -3.30 -5.00
C ASP A 46 13.86 -2.14 -5.15
N LEU A 47 13.61 -1.44 -4.05
CA LEU A 47 12.74 -0.29 -3.99
C LEU A 47 13.54 0.95 -3.61
N THR A 48 13.47 1.97 -4.44
CA THR A 48 14.08 3.27 -4.19
C THR A 48 13.03 4.37 -4.26
N THR A 49 13.32 5.52 -3.65
CA THR A 49 12.41 6.68 -3.70
C THR A 49 13.11 7.83 -4.42
N ALA A 50 12.47 8.27 -5.50
CA ALA A 50 12.85 9.52 -6.16
C ALA A 50 11.97 10.66 -5.64
N THR A 51 12.52 11.86 -5.51
CA THR A 51 11.80 13.04 -5.01
C THR A 51 12.04 14.24 -5.90
N LYS A 52 11.06 15.13 -5.95
CA LYS A 52 11.18 16.43 -6.61
C LYS A 52 10.35 17.46 -5.88
N THR A 53 11.00 18.57 -5.50
CA THR A 53 10.30 19.70 -4.87
C THR A 53 10.06 20.79 -5.91
N PHE A 54 8.85 21.35 -5.89
CA PHE A 54 8.45 22.46 -6.75
C PHE A 54 7.71 23.54 -5.96
N THR A 55 7.74 24.76 -6.48
CA THR A 55 7.04 25.90 -5.89
C THR A 55 5.66 26.05 -6.52
N VAL A 56 4.67 26.26 -5.65
CA VAL A 56 3.33 26.69 -6.06
C VAL A 56 3.18 28.14 -5.62
N SER A 57 3.17 29.06 -6.57
CA SER A 57 3.06 30.49 -6.28
C SER A 57 1.74 30.84 -5.60
N ALA A 58 1.74 31.94 -4.87
CA ALA A 58 0.55 32.42 -4.18
C ALA A 58 -0.67 32.50 -5.10
N LEU A 59 -1.83 32.02 -4.65
CA LEU A 59 -3.11 32.07 -5.36
C LEU A 59 -3.08 31.43 -6.76
N THR A 60 -2.22 30.44 -6.97
CA THR A 60 -2.08 29.71 -8.23
C THR A 60 -2.11 28.19 -8.01
N ASN A 61 -2.13 27.47 -9.10
CA ASN A 61 -1.89 26.04 -9.12
C ASN A 61 -0.60 25.70 -9.88
N ALA A 62 0.00 24.59 -9.57
CA ALA A 62 1.15 24.03 -10.26
C ALA A 62 1.14 22.51 -10.19
N SER A 63 1.87 21.90 -11.09
CA SER A 63 2.11 20.46 -11.03
C SER A 63 3.55 20.16 -11.40
N ASP A 64 4.06 19.09 -10.86
CA ASP A 64 5.33 18.55 -11.29
C ASP A 64 5.31 17.04 -11.31
N THR A 65 6.26 16.47 -12.01
CA THR A 65 6.38 15.06 -12.25
C THR A 65 7.76 14.60 -11.79
N VAL A 66 7.76 13.58 -10.93
CA VAL A 66 8.98 12.89 -10.51
C VAL A 66 9.14 11.63 -11.34
N ILE A 67 10.34 11.45 -11.87
CA ILE A 67 10.67 10.34 -12.76
C ILE A 67 11.57 9.35 -12.02
N CYS A 68 11.27 8.07 -12.14
CA CYS A 68 12.15 7.01 -11.70
C CYS A 68 13.38 6.98 -12.61
N PRO A 69 14.59 7.19 -12.10
CA PRO A 69 15.81 7.18 -12.91
C PRO A 69 16.09 5.79 -13.49
N VAL A 70 15.69 4.75 -12.76
CA VAL A 70 15.73 3.36 -13.18
C VAL A 70 14.48 2.63 -12.67
N GLY A 71 14.07 1.58 -13.37
CA GLY A 71 12.95 0.76 -12.98
C GLY A 71 11.59 1.38 -13.30
N ARG A 72 10.58 0.94 -12.60
CA ARG A 72 9.17 1.32 -12.82
C ARG A 72 8.58 1.94 -11.57
N VAL A 73 7.70 2.92 -11.75
CA VAL A 73 6.94 3.47 -10.63
C VAL A 73 5.91 2.45 -10.13
N VAL A 74 5.90 2.21 -8.83
CA VAL A 74 4.96 1.30 -8.17
C VAL A 74 4.14 1.99 -7.09
N GLY A 75 4.46 3.24 -6.80
CA GLY A 75 3.74 4.06 -5.85
C GLY A 75 4.28 5.48 -5.86
N GLY A 76 3.68 6.32 -5.05
CA GLY A 76 4.13 7.68 -4.88
C GLY A 76 3.27 8.45 -3.89
N GLY A 77 3.57 9.72 -3.74
CA GLY A 77 2.88 10.59 -2.80
C GLY A 77 3.42 11.99 -2.85
N PHE A 78 3.12 12.73 -1.79
CA PHE A 78 3.52 14.13 -1.67
C PHE A 78 3.71 14.53 -0.21
N SER A 79 4.42 15.64 -0.01
CA SER A 79 4.35 16.45 1.19
C SER A 79 4.19 17.92 0.82
N GLN A 80 3.54 18.68 1.67
CA GLN A 80 3.30 20.11 1.47
C GLN A 80 3.83 20.90 2.66
N SER A 81 4.30 22.13 2.40
CA SER A 81 4.90 22.97 3.43
C SER A 81 3.88 23.70 4.30
N ALA A 82 2.62 23.75 3.91
CA ALA A 82 1.59 24.50 4.60
C ALA A 82 0.17 23.97 4.32
N TYR A 83 -0.77 24.31 5.19
CA TYR A 83 -2.17 23.84 5.11
C TYR A 83 -3.01 24.56 4.05
N ASP A 84 -2.54 25.68 3.52
CA ASP A 84 -3.18 26.42 2.44
C ASP A 84 -2.88 25.88 1.04
N VAL A 85 -2.12 24.79 0.97
CA VAL A 85 -1.89 24.02 -0.25
C VAL A 85 -2.81 22.80 -0.26
N HIS A 86 -3.55 22.64 -1.32
CA HIS A 86 -4.43 21.49 -1.54
C HIS A 86 -3.92 20.65 -2.68
N ILE A 87 -3.67 19.37 -2.42
CA ILE A 87 -3.31 18.43 -3.49
C ILE A 87 -4.59 17.98 -4.19
N THR A 88 -4.69 18.32 -5.46
CA THR A 88 -5.88 18.04 -6.27
C THR A 88 -5.75 16.76 -7.09
N ASP A 89 -4.52 16.33 -7.37
CA ASP A 89 -4.25 15.07 -8.06
C ASP A 89 -2.87 14.52 -7.65
N SER A 90 -2.80 13.22 -7.47
CA SER A 90 -1.56 12.50 -7.18
C SER A 90 -1.67 11.09 -7.75
N ARG A 91 -0.98 10.84 -8.87
CA ARG A 91 -1.16 9.61 -9.63
C ARG A 91 0.08 9.22 -10.44
N PRO A 92 0.19 7.93 -10.83
CA PRO A 92 1.22 7.54 -11.80
C PRO A 92 0.98 8.23 -13.15
N GLN A 93 2.06 8.64 -13.77
CA GLN A 93 2.06 9.15 -15.14
C GLN A 93 2.92 8.24 -16.01
N GLY A 94 2.25 7.33 -16.73
CA GLY A 94 2.93 6.25 -17.42
C GLY A 94 3.54 5.24 -16.45
N THR A 95 4.59 4.57 -16.89
CA THR A 95 5.22 3.47 -16.12
C THR A 95 6.43 3.89 -15.30
N HIS A 96 6.93 5.11 -15.49
CA HIS A 96 8.19 5.56 -14.91
C HIS A 96 8.09 6.88 -14.13
N ALA A 97 6.90 7.43 -13.97
CA ALA A 97 6.74 8.74 -13.36
C ALA A 97 5.53 8.82 -12.43
N TRP A 98 5.61 9.71 -11.46
CA TRP A 98 4.51 10.08 -10.56
C TRP A 98 4.27 11.58 -10.66
N ARG A 99 3.03 11.99 -10.87
CA ARG A 99 2.63 13.38 -10.98
C ARG A 99 1.85 13.82 -9.78
N VAL A 100 2.15 15.02 -9.29
CA VAL A 100 1.40 15.69 -8.24
C VAL A 100 0.93 17.03 -8.75
N TRP A 101 -0.34 17.34 -8.52
CA TRP A 101 -0.95 18.62 -8.83
C TRP A 101 -1.41 19.29 -7.55
N ALA A 102 -1.02 20.55 -7.35
CA ALA A 102 -1.30 21.31 -6.15
C ALA A 102 -1.94 22.67 -6.47
N ASP A 103 -2.84 23.08 -5.62
CA ASP A 103 -3.48 24.39 -5.63
C ASP A 103 -3.13 25.16 -4.34
N ASN A 104 -2.56 26.34 -4.48
CA ASN A 104 -2.20 27.20 -3.35
C ASN A 104 -3.24 28.31 -3.21
N THR A 105 -4.05 28.24 -2.17
CA THR A 105 -5.07 29.25 -1.85
C THR A 105 -4.55 30.35 -0.93
N GLY A 106 -3.29 30.25 -0.52
CA GLY A 106 -2.63 31.22 0.34
C GLY A 106 -1.98 32.38 -0.43
N GLU A 107 -1.64 33.43 0.29
CA GLU A 107 -1.03 34.65 -0.24
C GLU A 107 0.51 34.59 -0.31
N SER A 108 1.09 33.45 0.00
CA SER A 108 2.54 33.23 -0.04
C SER A 108 2.87 32.00 -0.87
N ASP A 109 4.02 32.02 -1.52
CA ASP A 109 4.55 30.86 -2.25
C ASP A 109 4.76 29.68 -1.29
N ARG A 110 4.45 28.48 -1.78
CA ARG A 110 4.56 27.23 -1.00
C ARG A 110 5.37 26.19 -1.75
N LEU A 111 5.95 25.29 -0.98
CA LEU A 111 6.71 24.16 -1.54
C LEU A 111 5.87 22.88 -1.43
N VAL A 112 5.90 22.11 -2.50
CA VAL A 112 5.37 20.76 -2.55
C VAL A 112 6.48 19.81 -3.00
N THR A 113 6.61 18.71 -2.29
CA THR A 113 7.55 17.65 -2.69
C THR A 113 6.75 16.45 -3.16
N ALA A 114 6.97 16.05 -4.39
CA ALA A 114 6.44 14.82 -4.97
C ALA A 114 7.42 13.67 -4.74
N TYR A 115 6.88 12.46 -4.53
CA TYR A 115 7.64 11.23 -4.37
C TYR A 115 7.20 10.21 -5.40
N ALA A 116 8.14 9.47 -5.93
CA ALA A 116 7.88 8.24 -6.69
C ALA A 116 8.63 7.08 -6.04
N VAL A 117 7.93 5.99 -5.78
CA VAL A 117 8.54 4.73 -5.39
C VAL A 117 8.86 3.96 -6.65
N CYS A 118 10.13 3.69 -6.85
CA CYS A 118 10.69 3.06 -8.04
C CYS A 118 11.10 1.63 -7.71
N MET A 119 10.70 0.68 -8.54
CA MET A 119 11.01 -0.73 -8.39
C MET A 119 11.93 -1.18 -9.51
N THR A 120 13.03 -1.80 -9.16
CA THR A 120 13.90 -2.55 -10.07
C THR A 120 13.87 -4.03 -9.73
N THR A 121 14.06 -4.88 -10.73
CA THR A 121 14.20 -6.32 -10.58
C THR A 121 15.55 -6.73 -11.15
N GLU A 122 16.30 -7.46 -10.36
CA GLU A 122 17.53 -8.10 -10.79
C GLU A 122 17.35 -9.62 -10.80
N SER A 123 17.76 -10.20 -11.88
CA SER A 123 17.71 -11.66 -12.07
C SER A 123 19.12 -12.26 -12.09
#